data_af1432ac6cb04ce14e96d58b2794efac
#
_entry.id   af1432ac6cb04ce14e96d58b2794efac
#
_cell.length_a   1.000
_cell.length_b   1.000
_cell.length_c   1.000
_cell.angle_alpha   90.00
_cell.angle_beta   90.00
_cell.angle_gamma   90.00
#
_symmetry.space_group_name_H-M   'P 1'
#
loop_
_entity.id
_entity.type
_entity.pdbx_description
1 polymer ?
#
loop_
_entity_poly.entity_id
_entity_poly.type
_entity_poly.pdbx_seq_one_letter_code
_entity_poly.pdbx_strand_id
1 'polypeptide(L)'
;MKKILSALALMLLLSQAAQAQKSENVKTGINLGPLPAIAFDADKGFQYGALLNVFNFGDGSNYPNYNSKLYLEASLFTKGSQLYVISYDDKTLIPGVRWSSAIFATVDKAMDFLGFNGYGSYYDYERIQLGKDNKTAQNPDNFLFSPFYKNSRVQIIAKSDFIGKISKHLKWELGYHFSYFKEAPVDRSSINKGKEEYNIFPDSQSTLFENYLNWGLISPEEAEGGITSSIRMGMVYDSRDKEGAPTSGIWAETHLTAAPKFLGTKNPHYRYSATFRHYLPIIKNNVLTFAYRLNYEGTMGNAPFYVLPYITVMGDFYDRDGFGGYRTARGLIRDRVFGLDMASYTAELRWRFVSFQAFRQNISFGLNVFSDGAMVTRGRDMSFKGDDIYRADYEAYIAKGQKTDRPHITVGAGLRFIMNENFIVAFEYGTPISNYYSKTSPLYKQDGPGAFYINTGYLF
;
A
#
# COMPACT_ATOMS: atom_id res chain seq x y z
N MET A 1 -26.82 1.93 -25.30
CA MET A 1 -26.93 2.85 -24.16
C MET A 1 -28.26 2.73 -23.42
N LYS A 2 -29.45 2.98 -24.03
CA LYS A 2 -30.76 2.89 -23.31
C LYS A 2 -31.00 1.55 -22.60
N LYS A 3 -30.70 0.39 -23.23
CA LYS A 3 -30.86 -0.94 -22.60
C LYS A 3 -29.94 -1.17 -21.40
N ILE A 4 -28.72 -0.61 -21.42
CA ILE A 4 -27.77 -0.72 -20.28
C ILE A 4 -28.22 0.17 -19.12
N LEU A 5 -28.69 1.39 -19.41
CA LEU A 5 -29.27 2.28 -18.41
C LEU A 5 -30.54 1.70 -17.77
N SER A 6 -31.42 1.06 -18.57
CA SER A 6 -32.61 0.40 -18.04
C SER A 6 -32.26 -0.84 -17.18
N ALA A 7 -31.25 -1.62 -17.55
CA ALA A 7 -30.78 -2.74 -16.76
C ALA A 7 -30.14 -2.28 -15.44
N LEU A 8 -29.34 -1.21 -15.47
CA LEU A 8 -28.77 -0.59 -14.27
C LEU A 8 -29.86 -0.01 -13.35
N ALA A 9 -30.87 0.67 -13.91
CA ALA A 9 -32.00 1.19 -13.15
C ALA A 9 -32.83 0.06 -12.53
N LEU A 10 -33.07 -1.04 -13.24
CA LEU A 10 -33.79 -2.21 -12.74
C LEU A 10 -32.98 -2.92 -11.65
N MET A 11 -31.66 -3.06 -11.79
CA MET A 11 -30.79 -3.61 -10.74
C MET A 11 -30.76 -2.72 -9.48
N LEU A 12 -30.75 -1.39 -9.65
CA LEU A 12 -30.88 -0.44 -8.53
C LEU A 12 -32.22 -0.55 -7.81
N LEU A 13 -33.32 -0.72 -8.53
CA LEU A 13 -34.65 -0.92 -7.94
C LEU A 13 -34.76 -2.27 -7.22
N LEU A 14 -34.22 -3.33 -7.78
CA LEU A 14 -34.16 -4.66 -7.16
C LEU A 14 -33.29 -4.66 -5.89
N SER A 15 -32.19 -3.87 -5.87
CA SER A 15 -31.33 -3.74 -4.68
C SER A 15 -32.04 -3.03 -3.52
N GLN A 16 -32.93 -2.08 -3.80
CA GLN A 16 -33.74 -1.41 -2.76
C GLN A 16 -34.80 -2.34 -2.16
N ALA A 17 -35.40 -3.22 -2.98
CA ALA A 17 -36.42 -4.19 -2.50
C ALA A 17 -35.79 -5.30 -1.63
N ALA A 18 -34.50 -5.64 -1.87
CA ALA A 18 -33.79 -6.66 -1.08
C ALA A 18 -33.30 -6.16 0.29
N GLN A 19 -33.33 -4.85 0.54
CA GLN A 19 -32.92 -4.23 1.80
C GLN A 19 -34.06 -4.05 2.82
N ALA A 20 -35.11 -4.87 2.75
CA ALA A 20 -36.15 -4.91 3.80
C ALA A 20 -35.46 -5.16 5.16
N GLN A 21 -35.54 -4.16 6.01
CA GLN A 21 -34.86 -3.96 7.29
C GLN A 21 -35.09 -5.15 8.23
N LYS A 22 -34.15 -6.12 8.28
CA LYS A 22 -34.02 -7.03 9.41
C LYS A 22 -33.08 -6.42 10.43
N SER A 23 -33.41 -6.51 11.72
CA SER A 23 -32.59 -6.06 12.83
C SER A 23 -31.17 -6.62 12.71
N GLU A 24 -30.16 -5.76 12.73
CA GLU A 24 -28.75 -6.16 12.69
C GLU A 24 -28.44 -7.05 13.92
N ASN A 25 -27.70 -8.15 13.69
CA ASN A 25 -27.31 -9.05 14.77
C ASN A 25 -26.16 -8.44 15.56
N VAL A 26 -26.45 -7.75 16.67
CA VAL A 26 -25.45 -7.08 17.53
C VAL A 26 -24.57 -8.14 18.20
N LYS A 27 -23.23 -7.97 18.09
CA LYS A 27 -22.25 -8.82 18.75
C LYS A 27 -21.91 -8.27 20.13
N THR A 28 -21.71 -9.18 21.09
CA THR A 28 -21.33 -8.89 22.48
C THR A 28 -20.15 -9.76 22.90
N GLY A 29 -19.45 -9.39 23.97
CA GLY A 29 -18.35 -10.14 24.54
C GLY A 29 -17.15 -10.32 23.60
N ILE A 30 -16.42 -11.40 23.79
CA ILE A 30 -15.24 -11.75 22.98
C ILE A 30 -15.70 -12.56 21.77
N ASN A 31 -15.30 -12.10 20.59
CA ASN A 31 -15.58 -12.76 19.31
C ASN A 31 -14.27 -13.09 18.62
N LEU A 32 -14.07 -14.38 18.28
CA LEU A 32 -12.89 -14.86 17.59
C LEU A 32 -13.18 -14.97 16.10
N GLY A 33 -12.25 -14.49 15.28
CA GLY A 33 -12.27 -14.59 13.83
C GLY A 33 -10.99 -15.22 13.29
N PRO A 34 -10.79 -16.55 13.48
CA PRO A 34 -9.70 -17.24 12.84
C PRO A 34 -10.02 -17.39 11.35
N LEU A 35 -9.07 -17.08 10.49
CA LEU A 35 -9.22 -17.13 9.04
C LEU A 35 -7.92 -17.61 8.39
N PRO A 36 -7.99 -18.33 7.26
CA PRO A 36 -6.82 -18.51 6.42
C PRO A 36 -6.42 -17.14 5.86
N ALA A 37 -5.13 -16.83 5.93
CA ALA A 37 -4.58 -15.68 5.22
C ALA A 37 -4.32 -16.10 3.78
N ILE A 38 -5.30 -15.85 2.91
CA ILE A 38 -5.24 -16.16 1.48
C ILE A 38 -5.40 -14.85 0.72
N ALA A 39 -4.38 -14.49 -0.06
CA ALA A 39 -4.41 -13.33 -0.94
C ALA A 39 -3.56 -13.61 -2.18
N PHE A 40 -3.67 -12.74 -3.16
CA PHE A 40 -2.81 -12.71 -4.31
C PHE A 40 -2.31 -11.29 -4.55
N ASP A 41 -1.00 -11.17 -4.63
CA ASP A 41 -0.30 -9.95 -4.97
C ASP A 41 0.57 -10.23 -6.21
N ALA A 42 0.42 -9.44 -7.26
CA ALA A 42 1.15 -9.65 -8.51
C ALA A 42 2.67 -9.63 -8.31
N ASP A 43 3.16 -8.88 -7.32
CA ASP A 43 4.58 -8.69 -7.03
C ASP A 43 5.13 -9.81 -6.14
N LYS A 44 4.36 -10.26 -5.14
CA LYS A 44 4.76 -11.29 -4.16
C LYS A 44 4.25 -12.70 -4.47
N GLY A 45 3.27 -12.81 -5.36
CA GLY A 45 2.61 -14.07 -5.71
C GLY A 45 1.46 -14.42 -4.78
N PHE A 46 1.13 -15.69 -4.68
CA PHE A 46 0.06 -16.21 -3.84
C PHE A 46 0.50 -16.18 -2.37
N GLN A 47 -0.32 -15.57 -1.51
CA GLN A 47 -0.16 -15.52 -0.06
C GLN A 47 -0.92 -16.68 0.57
N TYR A 48 -0.30 -17.38 1.50
CA TYR A 48 -0.92 -18.41 2.32
C TYR A 48 -0.41 -18.31 3.75
N GLY A 49 -1.31 -18.52 4.70
CA GLY A 49 -1.00 -18.37 6.11
C GLY A 49 -2.24 -18.45 6.98
N ALA A 50 -2.14 -17.92 8.18
CA ALA A 50 -3.24 -17.82 9.12
C ALA A 50 -3.30 -16.41 9.72
N LEU A 51 -4.50 -15.95 9.97
CA LEU A 51 -4.76 -14.74 10.73
C LEU A 51 -5.82 -15.00 11.81
N LEU A 52 -5.72 -14.29 12.91
CA LEU A 52 -6.67 -14.32 14.00
C LEU A 52 -7.03 -12.89 14.39
N ASN A 53 -8.34 -12.58 14.31
CA ASN A 53 -8.91 -11.39 14.93
C ASN A 53 -9.60 -11.79 16.24
N VAL A 54 -9.28 -11.10 17.33
CA VAL A 54 -9.97 -11.22 18.61
C VAL A 54 -10.59 -9.86 18.87
N PHE A 55 -11.92 -9.78 18.75
CA PHE A 55 -12.67 -8.57 19.03
C PHE A 55 -13.34 -8.68 20.40
N ASN A 56 -13.28 -7.63 21.18
CA ASN A 56 -14.09 -7.45 22.40
C ASN A 56 -15.12 -6.35 22.16
N PHE A 57 -16.40 -6.72 22.11
CA PHE A 57 -17.52 -5.80 21.93
C PHE A 57 -18.16 -5.36 23.25
N GLY A 58 -17.70 -5.92 24.41
CA GLY A 58 -18.28 -5.62 25.71
C GLY A 58 -19.77 -6.02 25.76
N ASP A 59 -20.64 -5.11 26.16
CA ASP A 59 -22.10 -5.30 26.19
C ASP A 59 -22.77 -5.12 24.81
N GLY A 60 -22.01 -4.75 23.78
CA GLY A 60 -22.51 -4.52 22.43
C GLY A 60 -23.06 -3.12 22.17
N SER A 61 -23.05 -2.23 23.14
CA SER A 61 -23.58 -0.86 23.00
C SER A 61 -22.86 -0.04 21.93
N ASN A 62 -21.59 -0.37 21.65
CA ASN A 62 -20.75 0.30 20.63
C ASN A 62 -20.77 -0.41 19.26
N TYR A 63 -21.47 -1.54 19.11
CA TYR A 63 -21.49 -2.26 17.84
C TYR A 63 -21.97 -1.36 16.68
N PRO A 64 -21.34 -1.42 15.50
CA PRO A 64 -20.29 -2.37 15.05
C PRO A 64 -18.85 -2.06 15.48
N ASN A 65 -18.62 -0.98 16.25
CA ASN A 65 -17.32 -0.67 16.78
C ASN A 65 -16.98 -1.56 17.96
N TYR A 66 -15.73 -2.07 18.01
CA TYR A 66 -15.22 -2.85 19.12
C TYR A 66 -14.68 -1.95 20.25
N ASN A 67 -14.59 -2.48 21.45
CA ASN A 67 -13.87 -1.86 22.59
C ASN A 67 -12.36 -2.12 22.46
N SER A 68 -11.96 -3.37 22.20
CA SER A 68 -10.58 -3.71 21.88
C SER A 68 -10.49 -4.78 20.79
N LYS A 69 -9.34 -4.81 20.10
CA LYS A 69 -9.03 -5.75 19.03
C LYS A 69 -7.58 -6.19 19.13
N LEU A 70 -7.34 -7.50 19.07
CA LEU A 70 -6.03 -8.08 18.80
C LEU A 70 -6.06 -8.71 17.41
N TYR A 71 -5.06 -8.39 16.60
CA TYR A 71 -4.85 -8.98 15.29
C TYR A 71 -3.49 -9.67 15.26
N LEU A 72 -3.50 -10.94 14.85
CA LEU A 72 -2.30 -11.74 14.65
C LEU A 72 -2.29 -12.26 13.22
N GLU A 73 -1.16 -12.21 12.53
CA GLU A 73 -1.00 -12.80 11.20
C GLU A 73 0.41 -13.38 11.03
N ALA A 74 0.46 -14.57 10.41
CA ALA A 74 1.67 -15.17 9.89
C ALA A 74 1.39 -15.68 8.48
N SER A 75 2.10 -15.15 7.49
CA SER A 75 1.86 -15.39 6.08
C SER A 75 3.15 -15.59 5.30
N LEU A 76 3.10 -16.50 4.35
CA LEU A 76 4.17 -16.79 3.40
C LEU A 76 3.67 -16.51 1.98
N PHE A 77 4.58 -16.13 1.09
CA PHE A 77 4.28 -15.84 -0.31
C PHE A 77 5.07 -16.78 -1.23
N THR A 78 4.46 -17.18 -2.34
CA THR A 78 5.07 -18.14 -3.28
C THR A 78 6.38 -17.64 -3.90
N LYS A 79 6.61 -16.33 -3.95
CA LYS A 79 7.89 -15.73 -4.39
C LYS A 79 8.91 -15.54 -3.26
N GLY A 80 8.67 -16.17 -2.07
CA GLY A 80 9.63 -16.25 -0.97
C GLY A 80 9.56 -15.15 0.06
N SER A 81 8.65 -14.18 -0.08
CA SER A 81 8.40 -13.15 0.93
C SER A 81 7.66 -13.73 2.13
N GLN A 82 7.81 -13.09 3.30
CA GLN A 82 7.17 -13.46 4.57
C GLN A 82 6.58 -12.22 5.22
N LEU A 83 5.48 -12.40 5.96
CA LEU A 83 4.79 -11.32 6.68
C LEU A 83 4.37 -11.82 8.06
N TYR A 84 4.71 -11.08 9.10
CA TYR A 84 4.30 -11.31 10.48
C TYR A 84 3.74 -10.02 11.06
N VAL A 85 2.55 -10.07 11.64
CA VAL A 85 1.89 -8.91 12.23
C VAL A 85 1.32 -9.26 13.59
N ILE A 86 1.56 -8.40 14.57
CA ILE A 86 0.85 -8.34 15.85
C ILE A 86 0.34 -6.92 15.98
N SER A 87 -0.96 -6.73 16.13
CA SER A 87 -1.55 -5.39 16.34
C SER A 87 -2.58 -5.47 17.44
N TYR A 88 -2.53 -4.50 18.36
CA TYR A 88 -3.47 -4.32 19.44
C TYR A 88 -4.04 -2.92 19.41
N ASP A 89 -5.35 -2.81 19.51
CA ASP A 89 -6.07 -1.54 19.53
C ASP A 89 -7.11 -1.56 20.63
N ASP A 90 -7.09 -0.58 21.53
CA ASP A 90 -7.99 -0.50 22.67
C ASP A 90 -8.51 0.93 22.85
N LYS A 91 -9.82 1.05 23.05
CA LYS A 91 -10.54 2.32 23.20
C LYS A 91 -11.02 2.53 24.64
N THR A 92 -10.77 1.57 25.52
CA THR A 92 -11.36 1.49 26.87
C THR A 92 -10.36 1.37 27.99
N LEU A 93 -9.13 0.90 27.71
CA LEU A 93 -8.07 0.68 28.70
C LEU A 93 -7.68 1.99 29.41
N ILE A 94 -7.57 3.08 28.66
CA ILE A 94 -7.25 4.41 29.16
C ILE A 94 -8.48 5.31 28.94
N PRO A 95 -9.16 5.81 29.98
CA PRO A 95 -10.35 6.64 29.81
C PRO A 95 -10.10 7.84 28.87
N GLY A 96 -10.85 7.93 27.77
CA GLY A 96 -10.77 9.01 26.79
C GLY A 96 -9.60 8.93 25.81
N VAL A 97 -8.74 7.90 25.91
CA VAL A 97 -7.59 7.71 25.03
C VAL A 97 -7.68 6.32 24.38
N ARG A 98 -7.62 6.27 23.06
CA ARG A 98 -7.40 5.04 22.30
C ARG A 98 -5.90 4.76 22.28
N TRP A 99 -5.52 3.55 22.63
CA TRP A 99 -4.16 3.06 22.50
C TRP A 99 -4.09 2.07 21.34
N SER A 100 -3.21 2.34 20.38
CA SER A 100 -3.01 1.51 19.21
C SER A 100 -1.52 1.17 19.09
N SER A 101 -1.19 -0.12 19.08
CA SER A 101 0.18 -0.61 18.96
C SER A 101 0.26 -1.70 17.91
N ALA A 102 1.36 -1.71 17.15
CA ALA A 102 1.60 -2.77 16.17
C ALA A 102 3.09 -3.10 16.08
N ILE A 103 3.39 -4.38 15.86
CA ILE A 103 4.69 -4.87 15.40
C ILE A 103 4.44 -5.56 14.07
N PHE A 104 5.24 -5.18 13.10
CA PHE A 104 5.15 -5.67 11.74
C PHE A 104 6.54 -6.06 11.29
N ALA A 105 6.70 -7.28 10.78
CA ALA A 105 7.96 -7.76 10.23
C ALA A 105 7.74 -8.38 8.85
N THR A 106 8.57 -7.99 7.88
CA THR A 106 8.61 -8.62 6.57
C THR A 106 10.02 -9.06 6.21
N VAL A 107 10.09 -10.18 5.51
CA VAL A 107 11.26 -10.62 4.75
C VAL A 107 10.84 -10.62 3.29
N ASP A 108 11.45 -9.77 2.47
CA ASP A 108 11.17 -9.67 1.05
C ASP A 108 12.45 -9.93 0.26
N LYS A 109 12.55 -11.13 -0.35
CA LYS A 109 13.77 -11.59 -1.03
C LYS A 109 13.98 -10.93 -2.39
N ALA A 110 12.92 -10.38 -2.97
CA ALA A 110 12.92 -9.78 -4.30
C ALA A 110 11.87 -8.65 -4.36
N MET A 111 12.06 -7.64 -3.51
CA MET A 111 11.24 -6.42 -3.48
C MET A 111 11.47 -5.60 -4.74
N ASP A 112 10.43 -4.92 -5.23
CA ASP A 112 10.57 -4.02 -6.36
C ASP A 112 11.42 -2.80 -6.00
N PHE A 113 12.42 -2.52 -6.85
CA PHE A 113 13.23 -1.33 -6.81
C PHE A 113 13.28 -0.71 -8.20
N LEU A 114 12.49 0.32 -8.39
CA LEU A 114 12.29 0.99 -9.69
C LEU A 114 13.04 2.34 -9.77
N GLY A 115 13.90 2.61 -8.78
CA GLY A 115 14.62 3.87 -8.65
C GLY A 115 13.76 4.97 -8.03
N PHE A 116 14.28 6.20 -8.02
CA PHE A 116 13.65 7.35 -7.36
C PHE A 116 12.90 8.25 -8.35
N ASN A 117 12.02 9.12 -7.82
CA ASN A 117 11.41 10.24 -8.52
C ASN A 117 10.42 9.84 -9.63
N GLY A 118 9.68 8.73 -9.46
CA GLY A 118 8.64 8.33 -10.40
C GLY A 118 9.19 8.16 -11.82
N TYR A 119 8.68 8.93 -12.80
CA TYR A 119 9.18 8.92 -14.19
C TYR A 119 10.60 9.49 -14.34
N GLY A 120 11.21 10.05 -13.30
CA GLY A 120 12.64 10.35 -13.27
C GLY A 120 13.51 9.10 -13.38
N SER A 121 12.96 7.95 -13.02
CA SER A 121 13.54 6.62 -13.20
C SER A 121 12.82 5.85 -14.29
N TYR A 122 13.60 5.32 -15.25
CA TYR A 122 13.06 4.61 -16.41
C TYR A 122 12.79 3.13 -16.09
N TYR A 123 11.58 2.66 -16.39
CA TYR A 123 11.21 1.25 -16.34
C TYR A 123 11.13 0.66 -17.74
N ASP A 124 12.06 -0.21 -18.11
CA ASP A 124 12.19 -0.82 -19.44
C ASP A 124 11.26 -2.05 -19.56
N TYR A 125 9.96 -1.77 -19.71
CA TYR A 125 8.94 -2.83 -19.81
C TYR A 125 9.22 -3.79 -20.97
N GLU A 126 9.64 -3.27 -22.15
CA GLU A 126 9.84 -4.08 -23.33
C GLU A 126 11.00 -5.07 -23.14
N ARG A 127 12.13 -4.62 -22.64
CA ARG A 127 13.28 -5.49 -22.35
C ARG A 127 12.99 -6.50 -21.24
N ILE A 128 12.20 -6.13 -20.23
CA ILE A 128 11.73 -7.07 -19.19
C ILE A 128 10.79 -8.12 -19.80
N GLN A 129 9.89 -7.73 -20.72
CA GLN A 129 8.99 -8.67 -21.36
C GLN A 129 9.75 -9.64 -22.27
N LEU A 130 10.70 -9.14 -23.04
CA LEU A 130 11.60 -10.00 -23.85
C LEU A 130 12.34 -11.02 -22.97
N GLY A 131 12.81 -10.62 -21.79
CA GLY A 131 13.45 -11.54 -20.83
C GLY A 131 12.49 -12.61 -20.30
N LYS A 132 11.22 -12.28 -20.06
CA LYS A 132 10.21 -13.27 -19.63
C LYS A 132 9.81 -14.25 -20.73
N ASP A 133 9.77 -13.80 -21.98
CA ASP A 133 9.39 -14.60 -23.14
C ASP A 133 10.56 -15.41 -23.71
N ASN A 134 11.78 -15.14 -23.21
CA ASN A 134 12.99 -15.83 -23.64
C ASN A 134 12.99 -17.31 -23.22
N LYS A 135 13.04 -18.20 -24.19
CA LYS A 135 13.14 -19.66 -24.00
C LYS A 135 14.43 -20.26 -24.59
N THR A 136 15.32 -19.44 -25.09
CA THR A 136 16.60 -19.81 -25.67
C THR A 136 17.68 -18.86 -25.21
N ALA A 137 18.92 -19.36 -25.00
CA ALA A 137 20.08 -18.54 -24.65
C ALA A 137 20.35 -17.52 -25.76
N GLN A 138 19.77 -16.32 -25.65
CA GLN A 138 20.03 -15.19 -26.54
C GLN A 138 21.03 -14.25 -25.88
N ASN A 139 21.61 -13.35 -26.68
CA ASN A 139 22.54 -12.33 -26.17
C ASN A 139 21.86 -11.53 -25.03
N PRO A 140 22.38 -11.60 -23.78
CA PRO A 140 21.82 -10.94 -22.61
C PRO A 140 21.78 -9.40 -22.73
N ASP A 141 22.46 -8.80 -23.71
CA ASP A 141 22.45 -7.36 -23.95
C ASP A 141 21.12 -6.83 -24.49
N ASN A 142 20.28 -7.71 -25.07
CA ASN A 142 19.03 -7.31 -25.71
C ASN A 142 17.81 -7.34 -24.77
N PHE A 143 17.90 -7.93 -23.59
CA PHE A 143 16.79 -8.03 -22.64
C PHE A 143 17.23 -7.84 -21.20
N LEU A 144 16.26 -7.64 -20.29
CA LEU A 144 16.48 -7.57 -18.86
C LEU A 144 15.82 -8.77 -18.17
N PHE A 145 16.57 -9.41 -17.31
CA PHE A 145 16.00 -10.44 -16.42
C PHE A 145 15.05 -9.82 -15.39
N SER A 146 14.01 -10.54 -14.99
CA SER A 146 13.05 -10.07 -13.98
C SER A 146 13.69 -9.54 -12.70
N PRO A 147 14.83 -10.08 -12.18
CA PRO A 147 15.49 -9.55 -11.00
C PRO A 147 16.18 -8.19 -11.19
N PHE A 148 16.31 -7.66 -12.40
CA PHE A 148 16.96 -6.37 -12.64
C PHE A 148 16.35 -5.24 -11.79
N TYR A 149 15.02 -5.21 -11.66
CA TYR A 149 14.31 -4.22 -10.84
C TYR A 149 13.99 -4.75 -9.43
N LYS A 150 14.91 -5.49 -8.82
CA LYS A 150 14.71 -6.06 -7.49
C LYS A 150 15.87 -5.79 -6.55
N ASN A 151 15.55 -5.66 -5.27
CA ASN A 151 16.50 -5.75 -4.15
C ASN A 151 15.94 -6.69 -3.07
N SER A 152 16.70 -6.98 -2.07
CA SER A 152 16.25 -7.73 -0.88
C SER A 152 16.06 -6.76 0.28
N ARG A 153 14.95 -6.91 1.01
CA ARG A 153 14.66 -6.11 2.20
C ARG A 153 14.16 -6.98 3.35
N VAL A 154 14.72 -6.79 4.52
CA VAL A 154 14.12 -7.21 5.79
C VAL A 154 13.74 -5.94 6.53
N GLN A 155 12.51 -5.89 7.06
CA GLN A 155 12.08 -4.76 7.87
C GLN A 155 11.33 -5.22 9.11
N ILE A 156 11.52 -4.47 10.19
CA ILE A 156 10.73 -4.57 11.42
C ILE A 156 10.27 -3.17 11.77
N ILE A 157 8.97 -2.99 11.91
CA ILE A 157 8.37 -1.72 12.32
C ILE A 157 7.56 -1.99 13.58
N ALA A 158 7.81 -1.20 14.62
CA ALA A 158 7.04 -1.20 15.85
C ALA A 158 6.53 0.20 16.12
N LYS A 159 5.25 0.32 16.43
CA LYS A 159 4.64 1.60 16.78
C LYS A 159 3.72 1.48 17.99
N SER A 160 3.57 2.57 18.72
CA SER A 160 2.60 2.71 19.78
C SER A 160 2.07 4.14 19.78
N ASP A 161 0.78 4.29 19.46
CA ASP A 161 0.10 5.57 19.31
C ASP A 161 -0.99 5.73 20.37
N PHE A 162 -1.04 6.90 21.00
CA PHE A 162 -2.07 7.33 21.92
C PHE A 162 -2.90 8.42 21.25
N ILE A 163 -4.20 8.22 21.18
CA ILE A 163 -5.13 9.09 20.45
C ILE A 163 -6.20 9.55 21.44
N GLY A 164 -6.12 10.80 21.87
CA GLY A 164 -7.05 11.38 22.84
C GLY A 164 -8.07 12.31 22.20
N LYS A 165 -9.21 12.52 22.88
CA LYS A 165 -10.26 13.43 22.43
C LYS A 165 -9.96 14.86 22.83
N ILE A 166 -10.09 15.81 21.89
CA ILE A 166 -10.16 17.24 22.13
C ILE A 166 -11.61 17.70 22.15
N SER A 167 -12.40 17.20 21.18
CA SER A 167 -13.84 17.47 21.06
C SER A 167 -14.57 16.26 20.46
N LYS A 168 -15.86 16.40 20.17
CA LYS A 168 -16.68 15.31 19.57
C LYS A 168 -16.03 14.67 18.34
N HIS A 169 -15.42 15.50 17.48
CA HIS A 169 -14.86 15.06 16.20
C HIS A 169 -13.35 15.30 16.07
N LEU A 170 -12.74 16.04 16.98
CA LEU A 170 -11.32 16.37 16.95
C LEU A 170 -10.55 15.56 17.99
N LYS A 171 -9.45 14.93 17.55
CA LYS A 171 -8.58 14.09 18.35
C LYS A 171 -7.13 14.54 18.18
N TRP A 172 -6.30 14.36 19.21
CA TRP A 172 -4.84 14.48 19.13
C TRP A 172 -4.21 13.08 19.06
N GLU A 173 -3.02 12.99 18.51
CA GLU A 173 -2.19 11.79 18.50
C GLU A 173 -0.80 12.11 19.01
N LEU A 174 -0.26 11.20 19.82
CA LEU A 174 1.14 11.16 20.21
C LEU A 174 1.61 9.70 20.13
N GLY A 175 2.68 9.44 19.39
CA GLY A 175 3.20 8.10 19.19
C GLY A 175 4.71 8.02 19.22
N TYR A 176 5.18 6.80 19.48
CA TYR A 176 6.56 6.40 19.30
C TYR A 176 6.64 5.32 18.22
N HIS A 177 7.56 5.51 17.27
CA HIS A 177 7.75 4.61 16.14
C HIS A 177 9.21 4.21 16.02
N PHE A 178 9.44 2.93 15.92
CA PHE A 178 10.73 2.31 15.66
C PHE A 178 10.68 1.54 14.35
N SER A 179 11.71 1.70 13.52
CA SER A 179 11.87 0.89 12.32
C SER A 179 13.32 0.44 12.15
N TYR A 180 13.47 -0.81 11.78
CA TYR A 180 14.73 -1.42 11.35
C TYR A 180 14.58 -1.88 9.93
N PHE A 181 15.52 -1.50 9.08
CA PHE A 181 15.63 -1.95 7.70
C PHE A 181 16.99 -2.60 7.48
N LYS A 182 17.00 -3.70 6.78
CA LYS A 182 18.18 -4.29 6.19
C LYS A 182 17.96 -4.36 4.68
N GLU A 183 18.77 -3.64 3.94
CA GLU A 183 18.78 -3.61 2.48
C GLU A 183 19.94 -4.43 1.95
N ALA A 184 19.76 -5.09 0.81
CA ALA A 184 20.83 -5.82 0.14
C ALA A 184 20.47 -6.01 -1.35
N PRO A 185 21.46 -6.23 -2.24
CA PRO A 185 21.21 -6.84 -3.54
C PRO A 185 20.44 -8.16 -3.41
N VAL A 186 19.77 -8.57 -4.48
CA VAL A 186 19.11 -9.88 -4.51
C VAL A 186 20.13 -11.01 -4.35
N ASP A 187 19.78 -12.03 -3.59
CA ASP A 187 20.59 -13.25 -3.49
C ASP A 187 20.42 -14.08 -4.76
N ARG A 188 21.43 -14.01 -5.67
CA ARG A 188 21.44 -14.71 -6.96
C ARG A 188 21.32 -16.24 -6.77
N SER A 189 21.92 -16.79 -5.73
CA SER A 189 21.84 -18.23 -5.46
C SER A 189 20.42 -18.67 -5.16
N SER A 190 19.69 -17.87 -4.39
CA SER A 190 18.29 -18.14 -4.03
C SER A 190 17.35 -17.95 -5.22
N ILE A 191 17.50 -16.85 -5.98
CA ILE A 191 16.58 -16.56 -7.10
C ILE A 191 16.83 -17.43 -8.34
N ASN A 192 18.02 -18.00 -8.48
CA ASN A 192 18.38 -18.90 -9.58
C ASN A 192 18.09 -20.37 -9.28
N LYS A 193 17.78 -20.70 -8.03
CA LYS A 193 17.53 -22.08 -7.61
C LYS A 193 16.39 -22.72 -8.41
N GLY A 194 16.70 -23.83 -9.09
CA GLY A 194 15.73 -24.60 -9.87
C GLY A 194 15.28 -23.95 -11.19
N LYS A 195 16.02 -22.95 -11.66
CA LYS A 195 15.77 -22.36 -12.99
C LYS A 195 16.57 -23.09 -14.06
N GLU A 196 15.97 -23.10 -15.25
CA GLU A 196 16.66 -23.50 -16.47
C GLU A 196 17.77 -22.50 -16.83
N GLU A 197 18.83 -22.97 -17.51
CA GLU A 197 20.04 -22.21 -17.83
C GLU A 197 19.73 -20.86 -18.47
N TYR A 198 18.80 -20.79 -19.41
CA TYR A 198 18.40 -19.56 -20.10
C TYR A 198 17.65 -18.55 -19.23
N ASN A 199 17.18 -18.95 -18.04
CA ASN A 199 16.51 -18.10 -17.05
C ASN A 199 17.37 -17.73 -15.85
N ILE A 200 18.62 -18.21 -15.80
CA ILE A 200 19.57 -17.86 -14.75
C ILE A 200 19.92 -16.39 -14.86
N PHE A 201 19.71 -15.62 -13.79
CA PHE A 201 20.16 -14.24 -13.69
C PHE A 201 21.69 -14.23 -13.54
N PRO A 202 22.44 -13.73 -14.55
CA PRO A 202 23.89 -13.86 -14.56
C PRO A 202 24.55 -12.84 -13.64
N ASP A 203 25.78 -13.16 -13.19
CA ASP A 203 26.59 -12.23 -12.39
C ASP A 203 27.06 -11.02 -13.21
N SER A 204 27.10 -11.12 -14.55
CA SER A 204 27.47 -10.04 -15.46
C SER A 204 26.40 -8.93 -15.58
N GLN A 205 25.15 -9.18 -15.20
CA GLN A 205 24.11 -8.16 -15.22
C GLN A 205 23.83 -7.65 -13.81
N SER A 206 24.17 -6.39 -13.53
CA SER A 206 23.83 -5.71 -12.28
C SER A 206 22.33 -5.44 -12.20
N THR A 207 21.76 -5.46 -10.99
CA THR A 207 20.41 -4.94 -10.72
C THR A 207 20.42 -3.42 -10.76
N LEU A 208 19.23 -2.80 -10.91
CA LEU A 208 19.12 -1.34 -10.80
C LEU A 208 19.57 -0.84 -9.42
N PHE A 209 19.31 -1.61 -8.36
CA PHE A 209 19.77 -1.29 -7.00
C PHE A 209 21.30 -1.23 -6.93
N GLU A 210 22.01 -2.24 -7.48
CA GLU A 210 23.46 -2.26 -7.56
C GLU A 210 24.01 -1.09 -8.39
N ASN A 211 23.32 -0.75 -9.50
CA ASN A 211 23.68 0.41 -10.32
C ASN A 211 23.53 1.72 -9.53
N TYR A 212 22.47 1.89 -8.74
CA TYR A 212 22.28 3.08 -7.89
C TYR A 212 23.35 3.22 -6.82
N LEU A 213 23.87 2.10 -6.29
CA LEU A 213 25.04 2.10 -5.41
C LEU A 213 26.30 2.55 -6.17
N ASN A 214 26.57 1.96 -7.34
CA ASN A 214 27.72 2.26 -8.17
C ASN A 214 27.72 3.72 -8.68
N TRP A 215 26.52 4.27 -8.95
CA TRP A 215 26.36 5.66 -9.37
C TRP A 215 26.40 6.66 -8.21
N GLY A 216 26.44 6.18 -6.96
CA GLY A 216 26.41 6.99 -5.75
C GLY A 216 25.09 7.71 -5.50
N LEU A 217 23.99 7.22 -6.09
CA LEU A 217 22.63 7.71 -5.84
C LEU A 217 22.06 7.20 -4.50
N ILE A 218 22.56 6.05 -4.05
CA ILE A 218 22.39 5.51 -2.70
C ILE A 218 23.76 5.62 -2.03
N SER A 219 23.82 6.32 -0.89
CA SER A 219 25.08 6.48 -0.18
C SER A 219 25.50 5.18 0.52
N PRO A 220 26.80 4.96 0.79
CA PRO A 220 27.26 3.79 1.55
C PRO A 220 26.61 3.66 2.92
N GLU A 221 26.25 4.80 3.55
CA GLU A 221 25.58 4.83 4.84
C GLU A 221 24.15 4.30 4.80
N GLU A 222 23.50 4.39 3.63
CA GLU A 222 22.12 3.90 3.41
C GLU A 222 22.08 2.48 2.82
N ALA A 223 23.17 2.02 2.20
CA ALA A 223 23.22 0.81 1.36
C ALA A 223 22.76 -0.45 2.08
N GLU A 224 23.09 -0.58 3.35
CA GLU A 224 22.77 -1.74 4.17
C GLU A 224 21.48 -1.57 5.00
N GLY A 225 20.83 -0.41 4.90
CA GLY A 225 19.70 -0.06 5.74
C GLY A 225 20.10 0.61 7.04
N GLY A 226 19.29 0.47 8.08
CA GLY A 226 19.55 1.08 9.39
C GLY A 226 18.34 1.16 10.29
N ILE A 227 18.53 1.87 11.39
CA ILE A 227 17.50 2.10 12.41
C ILE A 227 16.98 3.53 12.31
N THR A 228 15.66 3.66 12.43
CA THR A 228 14.98 4.94 12.62
C THR A 228 14.09 4.84 13.85
N SER A 229 14.28 5.78 14.78
CA SER A 229 13.49 5.91 16.00
C SER A 229 12.90 7.31 16.05
N SER A 230 11.58 7.41 16.17
CA SER A 230 10.88 8.67 15.96
C SER A 230 9.71 8.88 16.93
N ILE A 231 9.38 10.14 17.14
CA ILE A 231 8.16 10.59 17.83
C ILE A 231 7.23 11.17 16.77
N ARG A 232 5.98 10.74 16.80
CA ARG A 232 4.90 11.25 15.96
C ARG A 232 3.94 12.08 16.78
N MET A 233 3.53 13.22 16.24
CA MET A 233 2.45 14.05 16.76
C MET A 233 1.45 14.30 15.65
N GLY A 234 0.17 14.29 15.97
CA GLY A 234 -0.86 14.49 14.97
C GLY A 234 -2.17 15.02 15.51
N MET A 235 -3.01 15.44 14.58
CA MET A 235 -4.40 15.82 14.82
C MET A 235 -5.30 15.13 13.81
N VAL A 236 -6.48 14.72 14.26
CA VAL A 236 -7.46 14.02 13.44
C VAL A 236 -8.84 14.57 13.68
N TYR A 237 -9.50 14.93 12.59
CA TYR A 237 -10.93 15.20 12.54
C TYR A 237 -11.65 13.97 11.98
N ASP A 238 -12.60 13.41 12.73
CA ASP A 238 -13.33 12.20 12.37
C ASP A 238 -14.83 12.36 12.63
N SER A 239 -15.61 12.51 11.56
CA SER A 239 -17.06 12.58 11.58
C SER A 239 -17.71 11.43 10.81
N ARG A 240 -16.98 10.35 10.54
CA ARG A 240 -17.48 9.19 9.82
C ARG A 240 -18.61 8.50 10.60
N ASP A 241 -19.55 7.91 9.86
CA ASP A 241 -20.63 7.11 10.43
C ASP A 241 -20.14 5.81 11.07
N LYS A 242 -19.06 5.21 10.54
CA LYS A 242 -18.42 3.98 11.04
C LYS A 242 -16.95 3.90 10.64
N GLU A 243 -16.17 3.10 11.39
CA GLU A 243 -14.73 2.98 11.16
C GLU A 243 -14.39 2.00 10.03
N GLY A 244 -15.01 0.83 9.98
CA GLY A 244 -14.60 -0.25 9.08
C GLY A 244 -15.04 -0.07 7.63
N ALA A 245 -16.29 0.36 7.41
CA ALA A 245 -16.88 0.52 6.08
C ALA A 245 -17.66 1.83 5.99
N PRO A 246 -17.03 3.00 6.08
CA PRO A 246 -17.68 4.29 6.14
C PRO A 246 -18.45 4.59 4.85
N THR A 247 -19.64 5.17 5.02
CA THR A 247 -20.54 5.55 3.93
C THR A 247 -20.87 7.04 3.93
N SER A 248 -20.61 7.73 5.05
CA SER A 248 -20.78 9.18 5.16
C SER A 248 -19.75 9.79 6.11
N GLY A 249 -19.51 11.09 5.97
CA GLY A 249 -18.65 11.87 6.84
C GLY A 249 -17.24 12.08 6.30
N ILE A 250 -16.41 12.68 7.14
CA ILE A 250 -15.05 13.12 6.81
C ILE A 250 -14.06 12.51 7.80
N TRP A 251 -12.91 12.13 7.28
CA TRP A 251 -11.68 11.89 8.04
C TRP A 251 -10.60 12.82 7.50
N ALA A 252 -10.05 13.66 8.34
CA ALA A 252 -8.90 14.49 8.00
C ALA A 252 -7.83 14.35 9.07
N GLU A 253 -6.62 14.02 8.68
CA GLU A 253 -5.50 13.81 9.59
C GLU A 253 -4.27 14.55 9.10
N THR A 254 -3.47 15.04 10.06
CA THR A 254 -2.15 15.62 9.79
C THR A 254 -1.18 15.15 10.86
N HIS A 255 0.05 14.85 10.44
CA HIS A 255 1.09 14.33 11.31
C HIS A 255 2.43 15.02 11.06
N LEU A 256 3.19 15.16 12.12
CA LEU A 256 4.62 15.47 12.11
C LEU A 256 5.36 14.35 12.84
N THR A 257 6.30 13.72 12.15
CA THR A 257 7.17 12.68 12.69
C THR A 257 8.59 13.20 12.74
N ALA A 258 9.18 13.23 13.92
CA ALA A 258 10.56 13.65 14.14
C ALA A 258 11.43 12.44 14.50
N ALA A 259 12.48 12.19 13.72
CA ALA A 259 13.47 11.13 13.92
C ALA A 259 14.84 11.74 14.25
N PRO A 260 15.05 12.24 15.51
CA PRO A 260 16.25 12.91 15.89
C PRO A 260 17.37 11.92 16.22
N LYS A 261 18.61 12.39 16.16
CA LYS A 261 19.81 11.57 16.46
C LYS A 261 19.83 11.01 17.88
N PHE A 262 19.33 11.76 18.88
CA PHE A 262 19.35 11.35 20.29
C PHE A 262 18.44 10.13 20.59
N LEU A 263 17.50 9.80 19.71
CA LEU A 263 16.69 8.57 19.79
C LEU A 263 17.36 7.36 19.13
N GLY A 264 18.60 7.49 18.63
CA GLY A 264 19.32 6.41 17.97
C GLY A 264 19.17 6.40 16.45
N THR A 265 18.50 7.38 15.84
CA THR A 265 18.41 7.50 14.39
C THR A 265 19.77 7.93 13.81
N LYS A 266 20.30 7.12 12.85
CA LYS A 266 21.57 7.41 12.19
C LYS A 266 21.47 8.65 11.30
N ASN A 267 20.39 8.76 10.53
CA ASN A 267 20.12 9.84 9.57
C ASN A 267 18.93 10.69 10.07
N PRO A 268 19.18 11.79 10.84
CA PRO A 268 18.09 12.58 11.41
C PRO A 268 17.25 13.25 10.33
N HIS A 269 15.92 13.14 10.48
CA HIS A 269 14.98 13.69 9.53
C HIS A 269 13.62 13.98 10.17
N TYR A 270 12.79 14.72 9.45
CA TYR A 270 11.40 14.98 9.78
C TYR A 270 10.52 14.54 8.63
N ARG A 271 9.34 14.01 8.96
CA ARG A 271 8.30 13.72 7.97
C ARG A 271 7.02 14.43 8.36
N TYR A 272 6.30 14.94 7.39
CA TYR A 272 4.98 15.54 7.58
C TYR A 272 4.00 14.93 6.60
N SER A 273 2.78 14.72 7.05
CA SER A 273 1.72 14.17 6.22
C SER A 273 0.40 14.86 6.44
N ALA A 274 -0.43 14.86 5.41
CA ALA A 274 -1.81 15.28 5.47
C ALA A 274 -2.67 14.34 4.62
N THR A 275 -3.73 13.79 5.23
CA THR A 275 -4.68 12.92 4.53
C THR A 275 -6.09 13.44 4.74
N PHE A 276 -6.84 13.56 3.65
CA PHE A 276 -8.25 13.92 3.66
C PHE A 276 -9.06 12.82 2.98
N ARG A 277 -10.11 12.32 3.67
CA ARG A 277 -11.04 11.32 3.15
C ARG A 277 -12.46 11.83 3.31
N HIS A 278 -13.27 11.70 2.27
CA HIS A 278 -14.67 12.09 2.31
C HIS A 278 -15.53 10.99 1.73
N TYR A 279 -16.62 10.70 2.41
CA TYR A 279 -17.58 9.67 2.06
C TYR A 279 -18.94 10.33 1.85
N LEU A 280 -19.44 10.26 0.63
CA LEU A 280 -20.67 10.91 0.17
C LEU A 280 -21.71 9.84 -0.16
N PRO A 281 -22.79 9.71 0.61
CA PRO A 281 -23.87 8.80 0.27
C PRO A 281 -24.66 9.36 -0.92
N ILE A 282 -24.50 8.77 -2.11
CA ILE A 282 -25.24 9.11 -3.31
C ILE A 282 -26.67 8.55 -3.22
N ILE A 283 -26.75 7.28 -2.79
CA ILE A 283 -28.05 6.64 -2.47
C ILE A 283 -27.99 6.22 -0.99
N LYS A 284 -29.02 6.61 -0.23
CA LYS A 284 -29.13 6.32 1.21
C LYS A 284 -29.08 4.81 1.49
N ASN A 285 -29.00 4.46 2.77
CA ASN A 285 -28.96 3.07 3.26
C ASN A 285 -27.75 2.28 2.75
N ASN A 286 -26.60 2.96 2.58
CA ASN A 286 -25.32 2.37 2.17
C ASN A 286 -25.34 1.69 0.78
N VAL A 287 -26.31 2.03 -0.07
CA VAL A 287 -26.44 1.41 -1.40
C VAL A 287 -25.36 1.89 -2.34
N LEU A 288 -25.17 3.21 -2.42
CA LEU A 288 -24.17 3.80 -3.32
C LEU A 288 -23.46 4.94 -2.60
N THR A 289 -22.15 4.83 -2.49
CA THR A 289 -21.26 5.81 -1.84
C THR A 289 -20.18 6.23 -2.82
N PHE A 290 -19.98 7.53 -2.97
CA PHE A 290 -18.75 8.07 -3.56
C PHE A 290 -17.77 8.36 -2.44
N ALA A 291 -16.59 7.75 -2.49
CA ALA A 291 -15.52 7.95 -1.51
C ALA A 291 -14.26 8.43 -2.21
N TYR A 292 -13.59 9.43 -1.64
CA TYR A 292 -12.29 9.85 -2.15
C TYR A 292 -11.33 10.16 -1.02
N ARG A 293 -10.03 9.95 -1.32
CA ARG A 293 -8.89 10.25 -0.46
C ARG A 293 -7.91 11.11 -1.22
N LEU A 294 -7.41 12.14 -0.55
CA LEU A 294 -6.25 12.93 -0.96
C LEU A 294 -5.19 12.74 0.12
N ASN A 295 -3.94 12.58 -0.28
CA ASN A 295 -2.82 12.41 0.64
C ASN A 295 -1.61 13.21 0.13
N TYR A 296 -0.88 13.78 1.07
CA TYR A 296 0.42 14.41 0.85
C TYR A 296 1.39 13.93 1.91
N GLU A 297 2.56 13.47 1.48
CA GLU A 297 3.69 13.07 2.32
C GLU A 297 4.89 13.91 1.97
N GLY A 298 5.59 14.44 2.96
CA GLY A 298 6.81 15.19 2.72
C GLY A 298 7.89 14.86 3.74
N THR A 299 9.15 15.13 3.36
CA THR A 299 10.32 14.74 4.15
C THR A 299 11.36 15.86 4.12
N MET A 300 11.91 16.21 5.29
CA MET A 300 13.00 17.17 5.45
C MET A 300 14.18 16.52 6.18
N GLY A 301 15.39 17.00 5.91
CA GLY A 301 16.63 16.46 6.48
C GLY A 301 17.18 15.30 5.64
N ASN A 302 17.97 14.43 6.28
CA ASN A 302 18.73 13.37 5.59
C ASN A 302 18.02 12.03 5.65
N ALA A 303 16.73 11.99 5.31
CA ALA A 303 15.97 10.73 5.32
C ALA A 303 16.57 9.71 4.34
N PRO A 304 16.91 8.51 4.80
CA PRO A 304 17.43 7.46 3.94
C PRO A 304 16.35 6.95 2.98
N PHE A 305 16.77 6.44 1.81
CA PHE A 305 15.84 6.07 0.74
C PHE A 305 14.78 5.04 1.19
N TYR A 306 15.13 4.14 2.09
CA TYR A 306 14.24 3.06 2.55
C TYR A 306 13.09 3.53 3.47
N VAL A 307 13.11 4.76 3.98
CA VAL A 307 11.98 5.32 4.75
C VAL A 307 11.06 6.21 3.90
N LEU A 308 11.48 6.62 2.71
CA LEU A 308 10.72 7.53 1.85
C LEU A 308 9.40 6.93 1.34
N PRO A 309 9.34 5.64 0.94
CA PRO A 309 8.12 5.09 0.34
C PRO A 309 6.91 5.08 1.28
N TYR A 310 7.11 5.11 2.60
CA TYR A 310 6.04 4.86 3.56
C TYR A 310 5.03 5.99 3.62
N ILE A 311 3.75 5.61 3.67
CA ILE A 311 2.61 6.51 3.83
C ILE A 311 2.14 6.43 5.27
N THR A 312 2.08 7.59 5.92
CA THR A 312 1.62 7.71 7.30
C THR A 312 0.16 7.32 7.44
N VAL A 313 -0.14 6.42 8.37
CA VAL A 313 -1.48 5.94 8.67
C VAL A 313 -1.70 5.96 10.18
N MET A 314 -2.81 6.57 10.60
CA MET A 314 -3.26 6.50 12.00
C MET A 314 -4.01 5.20 12.28
N GLY A 315 -3.94 4.72 13.53
CA GLY A 315 -4.74 3.61 14.04
C GLY A 315 -3.96 2.30 14.12
N ASP A 316 -4.68 1.19 14.08
CA ASP A 316 -4.16 -0.16 14.31
C ASP A 316 -3.35 -0.74 13.13
N PHE A 317 -3.19 0.01 12.06
CA PHE A 317 -2.35 -0.37 10.93
C PHE A 317 -0.96 0.28 11.02
N TYR A 318 0.04 -0.40 10.48
CA TYR A 318 1.37 0.17 10.25
C TYR A 318 1.35 1.11 9.04
N ASP A 319 2.36 1.97 8.96
CA ASP A 319 2.56 2.83 7.80
C ASP A 319 2.68 1.96 6.53
N ARG A 320 1.99 2.37 5.45
CA ARG A 320 1.89 1.56 4.24
C ARG A 320 3.12 1.75 3.36
N ASP A 321 3.51 0.70 2.66
CA ASP A 321 4.52 0.76 1.60
C ASP A 321 4.14 1.80 0.55
N GLY A 322 5.11 2.35 -0.15
CA GLY A 322 5.04 3.42 -1.13
C GLY A 322 3.89 3.41 -2.13
N PHE A 323 3.87 4.39 -3.01
CA PHE A 323 2.81 4.46 -4.01
C PHE A 323 3.02 3.44 -5.13
N GLY A 324 2.12 2.48 -5.18
CA GLY A 324 2.08 1.31 -6.04
C GLY A 324 1.60 0.08 -5.26
N GLY A 325 1.00 -0.90 -5.97
CA GLY A 325 0.42 -2.08 -5.35
C GLY A 325 -0.95 -1.83 -4.68
N TYR A 326 -1.50 -2.88 -4.09
CA TYR A 326 -2.91 -2.91 -3.66
C TYR A 326 -3.26 -1.97 -2.49
N ARG A 327 -2.27 -1.56 -1.70
CA ARG A 327 -2.51 -0.77 -0.47
C ARG A 327 -2.54 0.73 -0.70
N THR A 328 -2.02 1.22 -1.84
CA THR A 328 -1.80 2.65 -2.05
C THR A 328 -2.31 3.16 -3.39
N ALA A 329 -1.87 2.58 -4.51
CA ALA A 329 -2.31 2.92 -5.86
C ALA A 329 -2.40 1.64 -6.70
N ARG A 330 -3.60 1.06 -6.76
CA ARG A 330 -3.87 -0.25 -7.39
C ARG A 330 -3.61 -0.20 -8.89
N GLY A 331 -2.88 -1.18 -9.40
CA GLY A 331 -2.51 -1.30 -10.82
C GLY A 331 -1.13 -0.75 -11.14
N LEU A 332 -0.53 0.12 -10.32
CA LEU A 332 0.89 0.47 -10.42
C LEU A 332 1.75 -0.66 -9.85
N ILE A 333 2.95 -0.82 -10.38
CA ILE A 333 3.97 -1.66 -9.74
C ILE A 333 4.24 -1.11 -8.33
N ARG A 334 4.46 -2.00 -7.37
CA ARG A 334 4.77 -1.65 -5.99
C ARG A 334 5.99 -0.71 -5.94
N ASP A 335 5.93 0.30 -5.09
CA ASP A 335 6.98 1.31 -4.92
C ASP A 335 7.40 2.04 -6.22
N ARG A 336 6.48 2.14 -7.21
CA ARG A 336 6.75 2.86 -8.47
C ARG A 336 6.99 4.34 -8.26
N VAL A 337 6.30 4.94 -7.29
CA VAL A 337 6.32 6.38 -7.07
C VAL A 337 6.78 6.66 -5.66
N PHE A 338 8.04 7.07 -5.51
CA PHE A 338 8.54 7.64 -4.27
C PHE A 338 9.67 8.66 -4.50
N GLY A 339 9.72 9.64 -3.61
CA GLY A 339 10.68 10.73 -3.59
C GLY A 339 10.67 11.40 -2.22
N LEU A 340 11.16 12.62 -2.13
CA LEU A 340 11.16 13.38 -0.88
C LEU A 340 9.76 13.83 -0.49
N ASP A 341 9.00 14.37 -1.45
CA ASP A 341 7.61 14.74 -1.24
C ASP A 341 6.74 14.10 -2.32
N MET A 342 5.57 13.63 -1.92
CA MET A 342 4.64 12.90 -2.78
C MET A 342 3.21 13.34 -2.54
N ALA A 343 2.40 13.34 -3.60
CA ALA A 343 0.96 13.53 -3.53
C ALA A 343 0.23 12.34 -4.13
N SER A 344 -0.91 11.99 -3.58
CA SER A 344 -1.76 10.93 -4.15
C SER A 344 -3.25 11.22 -3.98
N TYR A 345 -4.04 10.55 -4.82
CA TYR A 345 -5.47 10.49 -4.69
C TYR A 345 -6.00 9.08 -4.92
N THR A 346 -7.17 8.81 -4.36
CA THR A 346 -8.02 7.67 -4.70
C THR A 346 -9.45 8.17 -4.78
N ALA A 347 -10.18 7.80 -5.81
CA ALA A 347 -11.61 8.06 -5.96
C ALA A 347 -12.34 6.76 -6.28
N GLU A 348 -13.38 6.44 -5.53
CA GLU A 348 -14.14 5.20 -5.67
C GLU A 348 -15.64 5.47 -5.67
N LEU A 349 -16.35 4.82 -6.59
CA LEU A 349 -17.78 4.65 -6.51
C LEU A 349 -18.06 3.24 -5.99
N ARG A 350 -18.63 3.14 -4.78
CA ARG A 350 -18.89 1.91 -4.04
C ARG A 350 -20.38 1.59 -4.07
N TRP A 351 -20.76 0.51 -4.72
CA TRP A 351 -22.15 0.06 -4.82
C TRP A 351 -22.36 -1.24 -4.06
N ARG A 352 -23.18 -1.20 -3.00
CA ARG A 352 -23.62 -2.38 -2.26
C ARG A 352 -24.96 -2.82 -2.83
N PHE A 353 -24.97 -3.84 -3.69
CA PHE A 353 -26.14 -4.22 -4.47
C PHE A 353 -27.02 -5.27 -3.78
N VAL A 354 -26.51 -6.02 -2.78
CA VAL A 354 -27.29 -6.96 -2.01
C VAL A 354 -26.80 -7.04 -0.57
N SER A 355 -27.73 -7.12 0.38
CA SER A 355 -27.47 -7.33 1.82
C SER A 355 -28.50 -8.27 2.40
N PHE A 356 -28.09 -9.25 3.19
CA PHE A 356 -28.96 -10.24 3.81
C PHE A 356 -28.31 -10.82 5.08
N GLN A 357 -29.11 -11.57 5.85
CA GLN A 357 -28.60 -12.32 6.99
C GLN A 357 -28.59 -13.83 6.68
N ALA A 358 -27.46 -14.47 6.97
CA ALA A 358 -27.28 -15.91 6.90
C ALA A 358 -26.33 -16.37 8.01
N PHE A 359 -26.58 -17.54 8.59
CA PHE A 359 -25.74 -18.12 9.64
C PHE A 359 -25.44 -17.17 10.82
N ARG A 360 -26.41 -16.34 11.19
CA ARG A 360 -26.29 -15.27 12.20
C ARG A 360 -25.24 -14.22 11.86
N GLN A 361 -24.91 -14.05 10.58
CA GLN A 361 -23.99 -13.03 10.08
C GLN A 361 -24.75 -12.05 9.18
N ASN A 362 -24.35 -10.77 9.22
CA ASN A 362 -24.79 -9.76 8.26
C ASN A 362 -23.89 -9.81 7.05
N ILE A 363 -24.41 -10.18 5.89
CA ILE A 363 -23.64 -10.40 4.66
C ILE A 363 -24.05 -9.38 3.61
N SER A 364 -23.09 -8.80 2.91
CA SER A 364 -23.33 -7.92 1.78
C SER A 364 -22.34 -8.21 0.64
N PHE A 365 -22.81 -8.00 -0.59
CA PHE A 365 -21.97 -7.98 -1.78
C PHE A 365 -21.98 -6.60 -2.40
N GLY A 366 -20.84 -6.18 -2.90
CA GLY A 366 -20.65 -4.87 -3.53
C GLY A 366 -19.75 -4.93 -4.75
N LEU A 367 -19.90 -3.88 -5.54
CA LEU A 367 -19.01 -3.56 -6.67
C LEU A 367 -18.35 -2.20 -6.39
N ASN A 368 -17.13 -2.01 -6.84
CA ASN A 368 -16.51 -0.70 -6.91
C ASN A 368 -15.87 -0.47 -8.26
N VAL A 369 -15.88 0.79 -8.69
CA VAL A 369 -15.01 1.30 -9.74
C VAL A 369 -14.15 2.40 -9.14
N PHE A 370 -12.89 2.48 -9.55
CA PHE A 370 -11.95 3.40 -8.93
C PHE A 370 -10.97 4.02 -9.92
N SER A 371 -10.42 5.14 -9.52
CA SER A 371 -9.21 5.73 -10.07
C SER A 371 -8.26 6.05 -8.92
N ASP A 372 -7.04 5.59 -9.00
CA ASP A 372 -5.96 5.93 -8.08
C ASP A 372 -4.88 6.71 -8.84
N GLY A 373 -4.18 7.60 -8.15
CA GLY A 373 -3.05 8.31 -8.74
C GLY A 373 -2.05 8.77 -7.70
N ALA A 374 -0.79 8.86 -8.12
CA ALA A 374 0.30 9.35 -7.31
C ALA A 374 1.33 10.08 -8.15
N MET A 375 2.09 10.99 -7.54
CA MET A 375 3.23 11.65 -8.16
C MET A 375 4.24 12.12 -7.13
N VAL A 376 5.49 12.22 -7.55
CA VAL A 376 6.54 12.89 -6.78
C VAL A 376 6.48 14.39 -7.06
N THR A 377 6.27 15.18 -6.00
CA THR A 377 6.22 16.65 -6.09
C THR A 377 7.58 17.29 -5.80
N ARG A 378 8.44 16.60 -5.03
CA ARG A 378 9.84 16.97 -4.82
C ARG A 378 10.71 15.72 -4.84
N GLY A 379 11.58 15.66 -5.83
CA GLY A 379 12.47 14.53 -6.05
C GLY A 379 13.70 14.54 -5.14
N ARG A 380 14.33 13.38 -5.05
CA ARG A 380 15.66 13.16 -4.49
C ARG A 380 16.72 13.61 -5.50
N ASP A 381 17.88 14.05 -5.02
CA ASP A 381 19.01 14.37 -5.87
C ASP A 381 19.48 13.11 -6.65
N MET A 382 19.53 13.24 -7.96
CA MET A 382 19.94 12.18 -8.88
C MET A 382 21.30 12.49 -9.52
N SER A 383 22.09 13.43 -8.97
CA SER A 383 23.43 13.74 -9.50
C SER A 383 24.40 12.58 -9.27
N PHE A 384 25.23 12.33 -10.28
CA PHE A 384 26.26 11.29 -10.22
C PHE A 384 27.31 11.59 -9.15
N LYS A 385 27.57 10.60 -8.29
CA LYS A 385 28.55 10.67 -7.20
C LYS A 385 29.42 9.40 -7.12
N GLY A 386 29.31 8.52 -8.12
CA GLY A 386 30.04 7.26 -8.20
C GLY A 386 31.42 7.39 -8.83
N ASP A 387 32.03 6.24 -9.11
CA ASP A 387 33.31 6.16 -9.84
C ASP A 387 33.06 6.41 -11.34
N ASP A 388 33.99 7.14 -11.98
CA ASP A 388 33.87 7.53 -13.40
C ASP A 388 33.74 6.33 -14.36
N ILE A 389 34.15 5.13 -13.97
CA ILE A 389 33.95 3.91 -14.77
C ILE A 389 32.46 3.60 -15.01
N TYR A 390 31.56 4.06 -14.14
CA TYR A 390 30.11 3.87 -14.25
C TYR A 390 29.37 5.08 -14.87
N ARG A 391 30.10 6.16 -15.21
CA ARG A 391 29.50 7.42 -15.67
C ARG A 391 28.71 7.25 -16.97
N ALA A 392 29.26 6.52 -17.93
CA ALA A 392 28.58 6.30 -19.22
C ALA A 392 27.24 5.56 -19.06
N ASP A 393 27.19 4.53 -18.20
CA ASP A 393 25.98 3.77 -17.92
C ASP A 393 24.94 4.64 -17.20
N TYR A 394 25.39 5.47 -16.24
CA TYR A 394 24.54 6.44 -15.56
C TYR A 394 23.92 7.44 -16.55
N GLU A 395 24.72 8.07 -17.41
CA GLU A 395 24.26 9.06 -18.40
C GLU A 395 23.26 8.43 -19.38
N ALA A 396 23.51 7.21 -19.84
CA ALA A 396 22.61 6.46 -20.70
C ALA A 396 21.28 6.12 -20.02
N TYR A 397 21.30 5.85 -18.71
CA TYR A 397 20.09 5.58 -17.92
C TYR A 397 19.30 6.86 -17.67
N ILE A 398 19.95 7.92 -17.16
CA ILE A 398 19.26 9.16 -16.78
C ILE A 398 18.64 9.87 -18.00
N ALA A 399 19.25 9.74 -19.18
CA ALA A 399 18.73 10.29 -20.43
C ALA A 399 17.37 9.71 -20.85
N LYS A 400 17.00 8.51 -20.37
CA LYS A 400 15.70 7.88 -20.61
C LYS A 400 14.61 8.37 -19.67
N GLY A 401 14.98 8.88 -18.49
CA GLY A 401 14.06 9.40 -17.49
C GLY A 401 13.50 10.78 -17.85
N GLN A 402 12.43 11.17 -17.17
CA GLN A 402 11.86 12.50 -17.29
C GLN A 402 12.52 13.45 -16.29
N LYS A 403 12.71 14.72 -16.67
CA LYS A 403 13.30 15.74 -15.79
C LYS A 403 12.41 16.05 -14.57
N THR A 404 11.10 15.94 -14.74
CA THR A 404 10.09 16.14 -13.69
C THR A 404 9.10 14.99 -13.73
N ASP A 405 8.63 14.59 -12.56
CA ASP A 405 7.60 13.57 -12.48
C ASP A 405 6.24 14.10 -12.97
N ARG A 406 5.35 13.19 -13.29
CA ARG A 406 3.98 13.45 -13.75
C ARG A 406 3.02 12.51 -13.02
N PRO A 407 1.70 12.81 -12.97
CA PRO A 407 0.75 11.90 -12.34
C PRO A 407 0.77 10.50 -12.97
N HIS A 408 1.02 9.49 -12.14
CA HIS A 408 0.84 8.08 -12.44
C HIS A 408 -0.60 7.74 -12.12
N ILE A 409 -1.43 7.49 -13.11
CA ILE A 409 -2.87 7.31 -12.95
C ILE A 409 -3.27 5.89 -13.32
N THR A 410 -4.13 5.29 -12.52
CA THR A 410 -4.74 3.98 -12.78
C THR A 410 -6.25 4.07 -12.73
N VAL A 411 -6.89 3.11 -13.39
CA VAL A 411 -8.33 2.87 -13.30
C VAL A 411 -8.58 1.40 -13.07
N GLY A 412 -9.69 1.09 -12.41
CA GLY A 412 -10.00 -0.30 -12.12
C GLY A 412 -11.40 -0.53 -11.58
N ALA A 413 -11.69 -1.80 -11.32
CA ALA A 413 -12.95 -2.24 -10.74
C ALA A 413 -12.74 -3.45 -9.84
N GLY A 414 -13.71 -3.73 -8.98
CA GLY A 414 -13.65 -4.88 -8.08
C GLY A 414 -14.98 -5.32 -7.54
N LEU A 415 -14.96 -6.56 -7.02
CA LEU A 415 -16.04 -7.19 -6.27
C LEU A 415 -15.68 -7.22 -4.79
N ARG A 416 -16.66 -7.01 -3.90
CA ARG A 416 -16.47 -7.06 -2.46
C ARG A 416 -17.48 -7.95 -1.79
N PHE A 417 -16.99 -8.79 -0.87
CA PHE A 417 -17.75 -9.52 0.11
C PHE A 417 -17.55 -8.84 1.47
N ILE A 418 -18.64 -8.48 2.14
CA ILE A 418 -18.62 -7.77 3.43
C ILE A 418 -19.41 -8.60 4.44
N MET A 419 -18.81 -8.93 5.57
CA MET A 419 -19.45 -9.66 6.67
C MET A 419 -19.30 -8.88 7.97
N ASN A 420 -20.44 -8.63 8.64
CA ASN A 420 -20.56 -7.88 9.91
C ASN A 420 -19.87 -6.50 9.88
N GLU A 421 -19.80 -5.84 8.72
CA GLU A 421 -19.19 -4.53 8.47
C GLU A 421 -17.65 -4.46 8.74
N ASN A 422 -17.07 -5.42 9.46
CA ASN A 422 -15.68 -5.44 9.88
C ASN A 422 -14.79 -6.42 9.10
N PHE A 423 -15.37 -7.41 8.45
CA PHE A 423 -14.66 -8.36 7.62
C PHE A 423 -15.03 -8.16 6.15
N ILE A 424 -14.04 -7.77 5.37
CA ILE A 424 -14.22 -7.43 3.96
C ILE A 424 -13.17 -8.20 3.16
N VAL A 425 -13.60 -8.89 2.11
CA VAL A 425 -12.72 -9.48 1.09
C VAL A 425 -13.00 -8.77 -0.23
N ALA A 426 -11.95 -8.30 -0.88
CA ALA A 426 -12.03 -7.59 -2.14
C ALA A 426 -11.23 -8.32 -3.23
N PHE A 427 -11.83 -8.42 -4.41
CA PHE A 427 -11.23 -8.92 -5.65
C PHE A 427 -11.17 -7.74 -6.60
N GLU A 428 -9.99 -7.20 -6.87
CA GLU A 428 -9.84 -5.95 -7.59
C GLU A 428 -8.82 -6.10 -8.73
N TYR A 429 -9.09 -5.45 -9.85
CA TYR A 429 -8.15 -5.29 -10.97
C TYR A 429 -7.95 -3.82 -11.25
N GLY A 430 -6.69 -3.39 -11.36
CA GLY A 430 -6.29 -2.05 -11.73
C GLY A 430 -5.29 -2.05 -12.89
N THR A 431 -5.37 -1.05 -13.75
CA THR A 431 -4.45 -0.87 -14.87
C THR A 431 -4.03 0.59 -15.01
N PRO A 432 -2.73 0.87 -15.26
CA PRO A 432 -2.26 2.22 -15.53
C PRO A 432 -2.80 2.74 -16.85
N ILE A 433 -3.16 4.03 -16.90
CA ILE A 433 -3.56 4.68 -18.15
C ILE A 433 -2.39 4.82 -19.13
N SER A 434 -1.15 4.82 -18.65
CA SER A 434 0.06 4.83 -19.47
C SER A 434 0.15 3.64 -20.44
N ASN A 435 -0.56 2.53 -20.16
CA ASN A 435 -0.65 1.36 -21.06
C ASN A 435 -1.42 1.65 -22.35
N TYR A 436 -2.23 2.70 -22.37
CA TYR A 436 -3.07 3.10 -23.52
C TYR A 436 -2.50 4.32 -24.26
N TYR A 437 -1.32 4.80 -23.87
CA TYR A 437 -0.61 5.84 -24.61
C TYR A 437 -0.04 5.31 -25.93
N SER A 438 0.31 6.21 -26.84
CA SER A 438 1.06 5.83 -28.05
C SER A 438 2.37 5.15 -27.66
N LYS A 439 2.77 4.13 -28.42
CA LYS A 439 4.09 3.48 -28.26
C LYS A 439 5.27 4.42 -28.39
N THR A 440 5.08 5.57 -29.05
CA THR A 440 6.09 6.63 -29.18
C THR A 440 6.15 7.54 -27.94
N SER A 441 5.21 7.43 -27.01
CA SER A 441 5.23 8.19 -25.77
C SER A 441 6.34 7.69 -24.85
N PRO A 442 7.17 8.56 -24.27
CA PRO A 442 8.18 8.16 -23.29
C PRO A 442 7.57 7.58 -22.00
N LEU A 443 6.26 7.73 -21.79
CA LEU A 443 5.55 7.20 -20.63
C LEU A 443 4.83 5.88 -20.92
N TYR A 444 4.89 5.37 -22.15
CA TYR A 444 4.23 4.12 -22.53
C TYR A 444 4.71 2.95 -21.65
N LYS A 445 3.78 2.30 -20.97
CA LYS A 445 4.01 1.15 -20.07
C LYS A 445 5.03 1.36 -18.96
N GLN A 446 5.36 2.60 -18.60
CA GLN A 446 6.32 2.91 -17.54
C GLN A 446 5.81 2.54 -16.13
N ASP A 447 4.51 2.28 -15.95
CA ASP A 447 3.86 1.97 -14.68
C ASP A 447 3.54 0.48 -14.50
N GLY A 448 3.95 -0.33 -15.48
CA GLY A 448 3.71 -1.77 -15.50
C GLY A 448 2.40 -2.18 -16.16
N PRO A 449 2.10 -3.49 -16.22
CA PRO A 449 1.00 -4.04 -17.02
C PRO A 449 -0.38 -3.88 -16.39
N GLY A 450 -0.46 -3.43 -15.15
CA GLY A 450 -1.64 -3.56 -14.30
C GLY A 450 -1.60 -4.84 -13.46
N ALA A 451 -2.50 -4.97 -12.49
CA ALA A 451 -2.46 -6.07 -11.56
C ALA A 451 -3.85 -6.46 -11.02
N PHE A 452 -3.99 -7.75 -10.68
CA PHE A 452 -5.12 -8.30 -9.97
C PHE A 452 -4.75 -8.53 -8.50
N TYR A 453 -5.69 -8.24 -7.60
CA TYR A 453 -5.49 -8.35 -6.16
C TYR A 453 -6.65 -9.08 -5.49
N ILE A 454 -6.32 -9.88 -4.48
CA ILE A 454 -7.27 -10.39 -3.48
C ILE A 454 -6.78 -9.84 -2.15
N ASN A 455 -7.59 -9.04 -1.48
CA ASN A 455 -7.19 -8.39 -0.24
C ASN A 455 -8.31 -8.31 0.79
N THR A 456 -7.99 -7.91 2.02
CA THR A 456 -8.94 -7.72 3.10
C THR A 456 -9.03 -6.24 3.46
N GLY A 457 -10.25 -5.78 3.75
CA GLY A 457 -10.55 -4.40 4.10
C GLY A 457 -10.82 -3.47 2.92
N TYR A 458 -11.14 -2.22 3.23
CA TYR A 458 -11.13 -1.11 2.26
C TYR A 458 -9.72 -0.52 2.17
N LEU A 459 -9.41 0.09 1.03
CA LEU A 459 -8.15 0.82 0.86
C LEU A 459 -8.06 2.02 1.83
N PHE A 460 -9.22 2.64 2.14
CA PHE A 460 -9.32 3.77 3.08
C PHE A 460 -10.75 3.88 3.63
#